data_3b18ca7ff75e536ac8de74703cabb4c5
#
_entry.id   3b18ca7ff75e536ac8de74703cabb4c5
#
_cell.length_a   1.000
_cell.length_b   1.000
_cell.length_c   1.000
_cell.angle_alpha   90.00
_cell.angle_beta   90.00
_cell.angle_gamma   90.00
#
_symmetry.space_group_name_H-M   'P 1'
#
loop_
_entity.id
_entity.type
_entity.pdbx_description
1 polymer ?
#
loop_
_entity_poly.entity_id
_entity_poly.type
_entity_poly.pdbx_seq_one_letter_code
_entity_poly.pdbx_strand_id
1 'polypeptide(L)'
;TGGHLADLGAEVIKIEGPTRPDLTRNGGLFGSFPENEQGGDWWNRSSTYNLLNRGKESLVLDLSTERGRELFKELVSISDVVMENFTPRVMRGWNLDYPNLKKIKPDIILVSNTGYGHGEGPYSSYPAQATTQEGTHGHCWVTGYEGEEPAKAGRSFVDFLSTWTGIFAIGAALRYRSRTGKGQWIDIAMYQAGAMFLSEYLMDAISNGREGERIGNRHPHRIPQGCYPASGEDQWITLSVGSDQEWLSLCELMGQPELARDTRFEDVISRYQNYDELDVVIREWTQTFDKYELMHMLQAKGIPAG
;
A
#
# COMPACT_ATOMS: atom_id res chain seq x y z
N THR A 1 -2.15 5.69 -9.58
CA THR A 1 -2.99 6.91 -9.47
C THR A 1 -3.81 7.12 -10.75
N GLY A 2 -3.21 7.32 -11.94
CA GLY A 2 -3.93 7.66 -13.17
C GLY A 2 -5.05 6.67 -13.56
N GLY A 3 -4.85 5.35 -13.42
CA GLY A 3 -5.90 4.38 -13.71
C GLY A 3 -7.14 4.53 -12.82
N HIS A 4 -6.96 4.82 -11.52
CA HIS A 4 -8.10 5.07 -10.62
C HIS A 4 -8.80 6.40 -10.90
N LEU A 5 -8.07 7.43 -11.34
CA LEU A 5 -8.68 8.67 -11.78
C LEU A 5 -9.52 8.47 -13.06
N ALA A 6 -9.03 7.63 -13.99
CA ALA A 6 -9.81 7.23 -15.17
C ALA A 6 -11.08 6.45 -14.79
N ASP A 7 -11.00 5.53 -13.82
CA ASP A 7 -12.17 4.81 -13.29
C ASP A 7 -13.20 5.77 -12.67
N LEU A 8 -12.76 6.92 -12.16
CA LEU A 8 -13.62 7.99 -11.62
C LEU A 8 -14.11 8.98 -12.67
N GLY A 9 -13.82 8.74 -13.96
CA GLY A 9 -14.30 9.55 -15.08
C GLY A 9 -13.35 10.65 -15.55
N ALA A 10 -12.11 10.71 -15.07
CA ALA A 10 -11.12 11.64 -15.62
C ALA A 10 -10.60 11.15 -16.98
N GLU A 11 -10.43 12.08 -17.93
CA GLU A 11 -9.64 11.85 -19.13
C GLU A 11 -8.16 11.80 -18.76
N VAL A 12 -7.51 10.67 -18.96
CA VAL A 12 -6.12 10.46 -18.56
C VAL A 12 -5.27 10.09 -19.76
N ILE A 13 -4.36 10.97 -20.13
CA ILE A 13 -3.41 10.76 -21.21
C ILE A 13 -2.09 10.30 -20.61
N LYS A 14 -1.67 9.09 -20.98
CA LYS A 14 -0.37 8.53 -20.60
C LYS A 14 0.65 8.83 -21.68
N ILE A 15 1.71 9.53 -21.32
CA ILE A 15 2.81 9.87 -22.23
C ILE A 15 3.94 8.85 -22.03
N GLU A 16 4.39 8.27 -23.12
CA GLU A 16 5.54 7.36 -23.17
C GLU A 16 6.57 7.83 -24.21
N GLY A 17 7.86 7.68 -23.89
CA GLY A 17 8.93 7.91 -24.84
C GLY A 17 9.06 6.76 -25.86
N PRO A 18 9.41 7.05 -27.12
CA PRO A 18 9.50 6.03 -28.18
C PRO A 18 10.63 5.01 -27.94
N THR A 19 11.69 5.41 -27.24
CA THR A 19 12.88 4.57 -26.97
C THR A 19 12.88 3.91 -25.61
N ARG A 20 11.99 4.33 -24.71
CA ARG A 20 11.88 3.82 -23.34
C ARG A 20 10.40 3.62 -22.99
N PRO A 21 9.78 2.56 -23.50
CA PRO A 21 8.41 2.24 -23.14
C PRO A 21 8.32 1.87 -21.65
N ASP A 22 7.12 1.90 -21.12
CA ASP A 22 6.83 1.52 -19.74
C ASP A 22 7.34 0.10 -19.44
N LEU A 23 8.11 -0.04 -18.36
CA LEU A 23 8.67 -1.34 -17.95
C LEU A 23 7.59 -2.39 -17.69
N THR A 24 6.40 -1.99 -17.29
CA THR A 24 5.27 -2.90 -17.05
C THR A 24 4.74 -3.56 -18.34
N ARG A 25 5.15 -3.09 -19.51
CA ARG A 25 4.90 -3.78 -20.79
C ARG A 25 5.69 -5.09 -20.91
N ASN A 26 6.81 -5.19 -20.17
CA ASN A 26 7.60 -6.41 -20.12
C ASN A 26 7.01 -7.39 -19.09
N GLY A 27 6.18 -8.29 -19.56
CA GLY A 27 5.49 -9.28 -18.73
C GLY A 27 6.43 -10.19 -17.92
N GLY A 28 7.64 -10.45 -18.40
CA GLY A 28 8.62 -11.30 -17.70
C GLY A 28 9.10 -10.73 -16.37
N LEU A 29 9.00 -9.42 -16.17
CA LEU A 29 9.46 -8.76 -14.95
C LEU A 29 8.32 -8.50 -13.95
N PHE A 30 7.15 -8.10 -14.42
CA PHE A 30 6.07 -7.60 -13.57
C PHE A 30 4.72 -8.29 -13.75
N GLY A 31 4.59 -9.19 -14.73
CA GLY A 31 3.31 -9.84 -15.00
C GLY A 31 3.47 -11.03 -15.93
N SER A 32 2.36 -11.53 -16.38
CA SER A 32 2.27 -12.61 -17.35
C SER A 32 1.68 -12.13 -18.66
N PHE A 33 1.94 -12.87 -19.72
CA PHE A 33 1.24 -12.77 -20.98
C PHE A 33 0.09 -13.80 -21.01
N PRO A 34 -0.94 -13.59 -21.82
CA PRO A 34 -1.96 -14.62 -22.07
C PRO A 34 -1.28 -15.93 -22.47
N GLU A 35 -1.71 -17.04 -21.88
CA GLU A 35 -1.17 -18.39 -22.11
C GLU A 35 0.34 -18.54 -21.81
N ASN A 36 0.91 -17.57 -21.06
CA ASN A 36 2.35 -17.43 -20.81
C ASN A 36 3.21 -17.24 -22.07
N GLU A 37 2.58 -16.85 -23.18
CA GLU A 37 3.25 -16.59 -24.44
C GLU A 37 3.33 -15.08 -24.74
N GLN A 38 4.53 -14.61 -25.04
CA GLN A 38 4.77 -13.21 -25.39
C GLN A 38 3.99 -12.80 -26.65
N GLY A 39 4.00 -13.63 -27.69
CA GLY A 39 3.30 -13.42 -28.96
C GLY A 39 3.78 -12.20 -29.75
N GLY A 40 3.07 -11.93 -30.86
CA GLY A 40 3.19 -10.66 -31.58
C GLY A 40 2.55 -9.52 -30.76
N ASP A 41 2.90 -8.27 -31.04
CA ASP A 41 2.37 -7.09 -30.32
C ASP A 41 2.50 -7.19 -28.80
N TRP A 42 3.56 -7.83 -28.33
CA TRP A 42 3.83 -8.15 -26.93
C TRP A 42 3.71 -6.92 -26.00
N TRP A 43 4.00 -5.72 -26.51
CA TRP A 43 3.94 -4.47 -25.75
C TRP A 43 2.55 -4.11 -25.24
N ASN A 44 1.49 -4.68 -25.85
CA ASN A 44 0.09 -4.50 -25.44
C ASN A 44 -0.49 -5.71 -24.67
N ARG A 45 0.30 -6.76 -24.42
CA ARG A 45 -0.21 -8.03 -23.90
C ARG A 45 0.09 -8.27 -22.42
N SER A 46 0.96 -7.46 -21.79
CA SER A 46 1.29 -7.63 -20.38
C SER A 46 0.08 -7.40 -19.49
N SER A 47 -0.24 -8.36 -18.62
CA SER A 47 -1.32 -8.27 -17.64
C SER A 47 -1.15 -7.08 -16.71
N THR A 48 0.07 -6.83 -16.23
CA THR A 48 0.37 -5.70 -15.34
C THR A 48 0.20 -4.36 -16.05
N TYR A 49 0.67 -4.26 -17.30
CA TYR A 49 0.49 -3.03 -18.07
C TYR A 49 -1.00 -2.70 -18.25
N ASN A 50 -1.79 -3.68 -18.66
CA ASN A 50 -3.23 -3.50 -18.90
C ASN A 50 -3.98 -3.16 -17.60
N LEU A 51 -3.63 -3.82 -16.49
CA LEU A 51 -4.22 -3.54 -15.19
C LEU A 51 -3.95 -2.11 -14.72
N LEU A 52 -2.69 -1.65 -14.82
CA LEU A 52 -2.29 -0.34 -14.31
C LEU A 52 -2.70 0.83 -15.22
N ASN A 53 -2.92 0.55 -16.52
CA ASN A 53 -3.20 1.58 -17.50
C ASN A 53 -4.63 1.54 -18.07
N ARG A 54 -5.55 0.84 -17.41
CA ARG A 54 -6.96 0.81 -17.79
C ARG A 54 -7.55 2.23 -17.84
N GLY A 55 -8.39 2.47 -18.83
CA GLY A 55 -9.07 3.75 -19.01
C GLY A 55 -8.18 4.93 -19.40
N LYS A 56 -6.90 4.71 -19.69
CA LYS A 56 -5.98 5.76 -20.15
C LYS A 56 -5.84 5.75 -21.66
N GLU A 57 -5.74 6.94 -22.24
CA GLU A 57 -5.30 7.12 -23.60
C GLU A 57 -3.77 7.11 -23.70
N SER A 58 -3.22 6.57 -24.77
CA SER A 58 -1.76 6.47 -24.97
C SER A 58 -1.27 7.50 -25.98
N LEU A 59 -0.27 8.27 -25.59
CA LEU A 59 0.42 9.23 -26.44
C LEU A 59 1.93 8.94 -26.43
N VAL A 60 2.51 8.73 -27.61
CA VAL A 60 3.97 8.63 -27.76
C VAL A 60 4.54 10.01 -28.00
N LEU A 61 5.39 10.48 -27.09
CA LEU A 61 6.00 11.81 -27.17
C LEU A 61 7.41 11.79 -26.57
N ASP A 62 8.39 12.19 -27.37
CA ASP A 62 9.79 12.22 -26.91
C ASP A 62 10.12 13.54 -26.21
N LEU A 63 10.01 13.54 -24.87
CA LEU A 63 10.35 14.70 -24.04
C LEU A 63 11.86 15.01 -23.97
N SER A 64 12.73 14.14 -24.50
CA SER A 64 14.15 14.45 -24.63
C SER A 64 14.43 15.49 -25.74
N THR A 65 13.53 15.60 -26.70
CA THR A 65 13.59 16.56 -27.78
C THR A 65 12.93 17.90 -27.43
N GLU A 66 13.38 18.98 -28.06
CA GLU A 66 12.76 20.30 -27.89
C GLU A 66 11.31 20.30 -28.40
N ARG A 67 11.08 19.74 -29.61
CA ARG A 67 9.73 19.64 -30.19
C ARG A 67 8.76 18.84 -29.31
N GLY A 68 9.23 17.75 -28.72
CA GLY A 68 8.42 16.96 -27.76
C GLY A 68 8.01 17.78 -26.54
N ARG A 69 8.93 18.57 -25.97
CA ARG A 69 8.60 19.44 -24.84
C ARG A 69 7.67 20.60 -25.22
N GLU A 70 7.75 21.15 -26.43
CA GLU A 70 6.80 22.15 -26.91
C GLU A 70 5.37 21.58 -26.96
N LEU A 71 5.20 20.43 -27.62
CA LEU A 71 3.92 19.74 -27.70
C LEU A 71 3.36 19.38 -26.29
N PHE A 72 4.25 18.96 -25.39
CA PHE A 72 3.86 18.72 -24.00
C PHE A 72 3.34 20.01 -23.32
N LYS A 73 3.99 21.15 -23.56
CA LYS A 73 3.52 22.44 -23.02
C LYS A 73 2.16 22.87 -23.60
N GLU A 74 1.91 22.60 -24.88
CA GLU A 74 0.61 22.80 -25.48
C GLU A 74 -0.46 21.95 -24.77
N LEU A 75 -0.17 20.65 -24.50
CA LEU A 75 -1.06 19.76 -23.76
C LEU A 75 -1.28 20.26 -22.32
N VAL A 76 -0.25 20.74 -21.63
CA VAL A 76 -0.36 21.32 -20.29
C VAL A 76 -1.32 22.48 -20.26
N SER A 77 -1.37 23.33 -21.30
CA SER A 77 -2.25 24.51 -21.37
C SER A 77 -3.75 24.17 -21.26
N ILE A 78 -4.13 22.95 -21.66
CA ILE A 78 -5.51 22.45 -21.64
C ILE A 78 -5.76 21.40 -20.54
N SER A 79 -4.70 20.98 -19.82
CA SER A 79 -4.80 19.96 -18.77
C SER A 79 -5.10 20.57 -17.39
N ASP A 80 -5.79 19.83 -16.55
CA ASP A 80 -6.05 20.22 -15.16
C ASP A 80 -4.94 19.81 -14.20
N VAL A 81 -4.37 18.63 -14.44
CA VAL A 81 -3.37 18.00 -13.59
C VAL A 81 -2.25 17.40 -14.44
N VAL A 82 -1.02 17.62 -14.05
CA VAL A 82 0.17 16.91 -14.57
C VAL A 82 0.67 15.99 -13.47
N MET A 83 0.95 14.73 -13.81
CA MET A 83 1.52 13.76 -12.87
C MET A 83 2.83 13.20 -13.42
N GLU A 84 3.81 13.06 -12.54
CA GLU A 84 5.10 12.47 -12.89
C GLU A 84 5.67 11.67 -11.69
N ASN A 85 6.57 10.73 -11.96
CA ASN A 85 7.28 9.95 -10.95
C ASN A 85 8.77 9.79 -11.28
N PHE A 86 9.34 10.77 -11.94
CA PHE A 86 10.77 10.82 -12.23
C PHE A 86 11.59 11.23 -11.00
N THR A 87 12.90 11.00 -11.04
CA THR A 87 13.77 11.66 -10.07
C THR A 87 13.71 13.17 -10.23
N PRO A 88 13.85 13.98 -9.14
CA PRO A 88 13.63 15.44 -9.17
C PRO A 88 14.39 16.20 -10.26
N ARG A 89 15.56 15.71 -10.66
CA ARG A 89 16.41 16.34 -11.69
C ARG A 89 15.78 16.31 -13.09
N VAL A 90 14.90 15.35 -13.40
CA VAL A 90 14.41 15.13 -14.78
C VAL A 90 13.50 16.27 -15.21
N MET A 91 12.41 16.53 -14.48
CA MET A 91 11.48 17.60 -14.82
C MET A 91 12.17 18.96 -14.80
N ARG A 92 13.07 19.19 -13.85
CA ARG A 92 13.87 20.41 -13.78
C ARG A 92 14.82 20.55 -14.97
N GLY A 93 15.50 19.47 -15.36
CA GLY A 93 16.39 19.45 -16.52
C GLY A 93 15.69 19.69 -17.86
N TRP A 94 14.39 19.40 -17.95
CA TRP A 94 13.56 19.68 -19.11
C TRP A 94 12.85 21.04 -19.06
N ASN A 95 13.01 21.82 -17.99
CA ASN A 95 12.23 23.04 -17.70
C ASN A 95 10.71 22.78 -17.69
N LEU A 96 10.31 21.63 -17.13
CA LEU A 96 8.92 21.19 -16.98
C LEU A 96 8.53 21.04 -15.50
N ASP A 97 9.31 21.60 -14.59
CA ASP A 97 9.02 21.68 -13.15
C ASP A 97 7.89 22.68 -12.86
N TYR A 98 7.33 22.64 -11.68
CA TYR A 98 6.15 23.43 -11.31
C TYR A 98 6.28 24.93 -11.60
N PRO A 99 7.40 25.63 -11.28
CA PRO A 99 7.57 27.05 -11.64
C PRO A 99 7.44 27.34 -13.12
N ASN A 100 7.89 26.42 -13.98
CA ASN A 100 7.79 26.58 -15.43
C ASN A 100 6.42 26.21 -15.97
N LEU A 101 5.77 25.14 -15.47
CA LEU A 101 4.40 24.78 -15.87
C LEU A 101 3.40 25.85 -15.45
N LYS A 102 3.57 26.44 -14.26
CA LYS A 102 2.72 27.54 -13.77
C LYS A 102 2.77 28.79 -14.64
N LYS A 103 3.85 29.04 -15.38
CA LYS A 103 3.91 30.14 -16.35
C LYS A 103 2.99 29.90 -17.55
N ILE A 104 2.78 28.62 -17.92
CA ILE A 104 1.93 28.22 -19.05
C ILE A 104 0.45 28.22 -18.61
N LYS A 105 0.18 27.61 -17.46
CA LYS A 105 -1.17 27.53 -16.88
C LYS A 105 -1.09 27.87 -15.38
N PRO A 106 -1.48 29.08 -14.99
CA PRO A 106 -1.31 29.57 -13.61
C PRO A 106 -2.04 28.74 -12.53
N ASP A 107 -3.11 28.04 -12.90
CA ASP A 107 -3.91 27.19 -12.03
C ASP A 107 -3.62 25.70 -12.17
N ILE A 108 -2.53 25.33 -12.86
CA ILE A 108 -2.11 23.93 -13.02
C ILE A 108 -1.84 23.28 -11.68
N ILE A 109 -2.21 22.01 -11.55
CA ILE A 109 -1.81 21.15 -10.42
C ILE A 109 -0.74 20.22 -10.93
N LEU A 110 0.46 20.27 -10.33
CA LEU A 110 1.53 19.30 -10.58
C LEU A 110 1.59 18.32 -9.43
N VAL A 111 1.65 17.03 -9.74
CA VAL A 111 1.85 15.95 -8.75
C VAL A 111 3.16 15.25 -9.06
N SER A 112 4.11 15.37 -8.16
CA SER A 112 5.38 14.64 -8.18
C SER A 112 5.31 13.51 -7.16
N ASN A 113 5.26 12.25 -7.61
CA ASN A 113 5.25 11.08 -6.75
C ASN A 113 6.61 10.39 -6.85
N THR A 114 7.54 10.79 -6.00
CA THR A 114 8.93 10.35 -6.05
C THR A 114 9.30 9.49 -4.86
N GLY A 115 10.45 8.84 -4.90
CA GLY A 115 10.90 8.00 -3.80
C GLY A 115 11.08 8.76 -2.49
N TYR A 116 11.86 9.86 -2.54
CA TYR A 116 12.27 10.61 -1.35
C TYR A 116 11.83 12.08 -1.35
N GLY A 117 10.96 12.48 -2.27
CA GLY A 117 10.49 13.86 -2.40
C GLY A 117 11.48 14.80 -3.11
N HIS A 118 11.04 16.02 -3.33
CA HIS A 118 11.82 17.09 -3.97
C HIS A 118 12.52 18.01 -2.95
N GLY A 119 12.37 17.73 -1.65
CA GLY A 119 12.97 18.53 -0.58
C GLY A 119 14.51 18.43 -0.53
N GLU A 120 15.10 19.11 0.46
CA GLU A 120 16.54 19.11 0.71
C GLU A 120 17.01 17.92 1.58
N GLY A 121 16.19 16.87 1.66
CA GLY A 121 16.53 15.68 2.43
C GLY A 121 17.75 14.93 1.87
N PRO A 122 18.47 14.16 2.69
CA PRO A 122 19.72 13.51 2.31
C PRO A 122 19.58 12.51 1.15
N TYR A 123 18.38 11.99 0.93
CA TYR A 123 18.10 10.98 -0.09
C TYR A 123 17.32 11.52 -1.30
N SER A 124 16.97 12.82 -1.35
CA SER A 124 16.12 13.40 -2.39
C SER A 124 16.66 13.22 -3.82
N SER A 125 17.95 13.08 -3.99
CA SER A 125 18.60 12.83 -5.29
C SER A 125 18.69 11.36 -5.70
N TYR A 126 18.38 10.43 -4.80
CA TYR A 126 18.54 9.00 -5.06
C TYR A 126 17.38 8.44 -5.88
N PRO A 127 17.67 7.51 -6.80
CA PRO A 127 16.63 6.72 -7.43
C PRO A 127 16.01 5.79 -6.38
N ALA A 128 14.74 5.47 -6.55
CA ALA A 128 14.01 4.61 -5.63
C ALA A 128 13.21 3.56 -6.40
N GLN A 129 13.01 2.44 -5.74
CA GLN A 129 12.05 1.40 -6.13
C GLN A 129 11.28 0.99 -4.89
N ALA A 130 10.06 0.48 -5.07
CA ALA A 130 9.17 0.11 -3.97
C ALA A 130 9.84 -0.76 -2.90
N THR A 131 10.56 -1.81 -3.31
CA THR A 131 11.23 -2.73 -2.37
C THR A 131 12.29 -2.03 -1.52
N THR A 132 13.09 -1.14 -2.14
CA THR A 132 14.10 -0.37 -1.37
C THR A 132 13.44 0.63 -0.43
N GLN A 133 12.29 1.18 -0.82
CA GLN A 133 11.52 2.08 0.03
C GLN A 133 10.96 1.33 1.25
N GLU A 134 10.36 0.16 1.06
CA GLU A 134 9.83 -0.67 2.15
C GLU A 134 10.90 -1.03 3.19
N GLY A 135 12.13 -1.30 2.74
CA GLY A 135 13.26 -1.51 3.63
C GLY A 135 13.70 -0.25 4.37
N THR A 136 13.78 0.89 3.66
CA THR A 136 14.34 2.12 4.24
C THR A 136 13.41 2.83 5.22
N HIS A 137 12.08 2.72 5.07
CA HIS A 137 11.14 3.31 6.04
C HIS A 137 10.76 2.36 7.18
N GLY A 138 11.29 1.14 7.21
CA GLY A 138 11.12 0.20 8.32
C GLY A 138 9.98 -0.81 8.17
N HIS A 139 9.18 -0.76 7.12
CA HIS A 139 8.04 -1.66 6.95
C HIS A 139 8.45 -3.14 6.91
N CYS A 140 9.54 -3.46 6.18
CA CYS A 140 10.06 -4.82 6.17
C CYS A 140 10.53 -5.30 7.55
N TRP A 141 11.02 -4.38 8.41
CA TRP A 141 11.51 -4.74 9.73
C TRP A 141 10.41 -5.27 10.64
N VAL A 142 9.25 -4.65 10.62
CA VAL A 142 8.10 -5.01 11.48
C VAL A 142 7.16 -6.04 10.82
N THR A 143 7.45 -6.47 9.58
CA THR A 143 6.64 -7.46 8.85
C THR A 143 7.29 -8.83 8.90
N GLY A 144 6.52 -9.84 9.29
CA GLY A 144 6.98 -11.23 9.38
C GLY A 144 6.65 -11.86 10.73
N TYR A 145 7.19 -13.04 10.97
CA TYR A 145 7.00 -13.79 12.20
C TYR A 145 8.16 -13.59 13.16
N GLU A 146 7.89 -13.75 14.44
CA GLU A 146 8.89 -13.68 15.49
C GLU A 146 10.02 -14.70 15.25
N GLY A 147 11.26 -14.26 15.40
CA GLY A 147 12.45 -15.11 15.17
C GLY A 147 12.79 -15.38 13.71
N GLU A 148 11.97 -14.95 12.75
CA GLU A 148 12.24 -15.12 11.32
C GLU A 148 12.86 -13.87 10.68
N GLU A 149 13.32 -14.00 9.44
CA GLU A 149 13.86 -12.90 8.66
C GLU A 149 12.77 -11.86 8.30
N PRO A 150 13.15 -10.58 8.15
CA PRO A 150 12.23 -9.53 7.70
C PRO A 150 11.55 -9.87 6.36
N ALA A 151 10.26 -9.63 6.27
CA ALA A 151 9.48 -9.91 5.09
C ALA A 151 8.92 -8.65 4.44
N LYS A 152 8.55 -8.75 3.16
CA LYS A 152 7.81 -7.71 2.45
C LYS A 152 6.30 -7.97 2.58
N ALA A 153 5.52 -6.91 2.67
CA ALA A 153 4.06 -7.01 2.62
C ALA A 153 3.51 -7.42 1.24
N GLY A 154 4.34 -7.50 0.23
CA GLY A 154 3.97 -7.89 -1.12
C GLY A 154 4.75 -7.14 -2.20
N ARG A 155 4.23 -7.13 -3.43
CA ARG A 155 4.84 -6.37 -4.52
C ARG A 155 4.42 -4.91 -4.45
N SER A 156 5.39 -4.01 -4.40
CA SER A 156 5.16 -2.56 -4.58
C SER A 156 4.15 -1.96 -3.58
N PHE A 157 4.14 -2.41 -2.33
CA PHE A 157 3.17 -1.95 -1.32
C PHE A 157 3.16 -0.42 -1.18
N VAL A 158 4.33 0.20 -1.09
CA VAL A 158 4.45 1.65 -0.93
C VAL A 158 4.00 2.44 -2.18
N ASP A 159 4.11 1.87 -3.39
CA ASP A 159 3.58 2.48 -4.61
C ASP A 159 2.05 2.61 -4.54
N PHE A 160 1.37 1.58 -4.04
CA PHE A 160 -0.08 1.61 -3.85
C PHE A 160 -0.49 2.57 -2.73
N LEU A 161 0.24 2.59 -1.63
CA LEU A 161 -0.01 3.52 -0.53
C LEU A 161 0.12 4.98 -0.99
N SER A 162 1.20 5.29 -1.71
CA SER A 162 1.40 6.63 -2.29
C SER A 162 0.38 6.96 -3.40
N THR A 163 -0.13 5.95 -4.10
CA THR A 163 -1.22 6.10 -5.07
C THR A 163 -2.49 6.63 -4.40
N TRP A 164 -2.92 6.04 -3.29
CA TRP A 164 -4.11 6.51 -2.55
C TRP A 164 -3.92 7.89 -1.94
N THR A 165 -2.72 8.16 -1.40
CA THR A 165 -2.33 9.50 -0.95
C THR A 165 -2.43 10.52 -2.08
N GLY A 166 -1.94 10.15 -3.28
CA GLY A 166 -1.99 10.99 -4.47
C GLY A 166 -3.42 11.28 -4.96
N ILE A 167 -4.30 10.29 -4.98
CA ILE A 167 -5.71 10.46 -5.36
C ILE A 167 -6.39 11.45 -4.40
N PHE A 168 -6.22 11.27 -3.09
CA PHE A 168 -6.77 12.18 -2.09
C PHE A 168 -6.24 13.61 -2.27
N ALA A 169 -4.92 13.76 -2.43
CA ALA A 169 -4.27 15.06 -2.58
C ALA A 169 -4.72 15.79 -3.87
N ILE A 170 -4.90 15.06 -4.99
CA ILE A 170 -5.44 15.61 -6.23
C ILE A 170 -6.87 16.10 -6.02
N GLY A 171 -7.73 15.31 -5.40
CA GLY A 171 -9.11 15.70 -5.09
C GLY A 171 -9.17 16.95 -4.22
N ALA A 172 -8.33 17.03 -3.19
CA ALA A 172 -8.21 18.21 -2.33
C ALA A 172 -7.72 19.45 -3.09
N ALA A 173 -6.70 19.28 -3.95
CA ALA A 173 -6.16 20.38 -4.76
C ALA A 173 -7.16 20.88 -5.83
N LEU A 174 -7.91 19.99 -6.47
CA LEU A 174 -8.98 20.36 -7.40
C LEU A 174 -10.09 21.16 -6.69
N ARG A 175 -10.49 20.71 -5.49
CA ARG A 175 -11.45 21.45 -4.67
C ARG A 175 -10.91 22.81 -4.22
N TYR A 176 -9.64 22.88 -3.82
CA TYR A 176 -9.01 24.16 -3.49
C TYR A 176 -8.98 25.10 -4.70
N ARG A 177 -8.57 24.60 -5.86
CA ARG A 177 -8.55 25.33 -7.12
C ARG A 177 -9.96 25.86 -7.49
N SER A 178 -10.99 25.04 -7.37
CA SER A 178 -12.37 25.46 -7.68
C SER A 178 -12.86 26.62 -6.82
N ARG A 179 -12.33 26.78 -5.60
CA ARG A 179 -12.69 27.84 -4.65
C ARG A 179 -11.82 29.09 -4.75
N THR A 180 -10.59 28.95 -5.19
CA THR A 180 -9.56 30.02 -5.12
C THR A 180 -9.02 30.44 -6.47
N GLY A 181 -9.23 29.64 -7.51
CA GLY A 181 -8.61 29.81 -8.84
C GLY A 181 -7.10 29.48 -8.86
N LYS A 182 -6.55 28.89 -7.77
CA LYS A 182 -5.09 28.66 -7.65
C LYS A 182 -4.75 27.20 -7.80
N GLY A 183 -3.76 26.91 -8.65
CA GLY A 183 -3.10 25.61 -8.73
C GLY A 183 -2.14 25.37 -7.56
N GLN A 184 -1.65 24.13 -7.46
CA GLN A 184 -0.73 23.70 -6.40
C GLN A 184 0.30 22.72 -6.97
N TRP A 185 1.45 22.68 -6.33
CA TRP A 185 2.39 21.57 -6.46
C TRP A 185 2.22 20.62 -5.28
N ILE A 186 1.98 19.37 -5.58
CA ILE A 186 1.86 18.27 -4.63
C ILE A 186 3.13 17.45 -4.76
N ASP A 187 3.96 17.44 -3.72
CA ASP A 187 5.18 16.64 -3.64
C ASP A 187 4.93 15.47 -2.69
N ILE A 188 4.90 14.26 -3.23
CA ILE A 188 4.69 13.02 -2.48
C ILE A 188 6.01 12.25 -2.46
N ALA A 189 6.58 12.13 -1.27
CA ALA A 189 7.68 11.21 -1.02
C ALA A 189 7.10 9.85 -0.59
N MET A 190 7.29 8.81 -1.38
CA MET A 190 6.83 7.45 -1.05
C MET A 190 7.41 6.98 0.29
N TYR A 191 8.66 7.33 0.57
CA TYR A 191 9.31 7.09 1.85
C TYR A 191 8.50 7.65 3.04
N GLN A 192 8.07 8.91 2.94
CA GLN A 192 7.28 9.55 4.00
C GLN A 192 5.88 8.97 4.12
N ALA A 193 5.25 8.63 2.99
CA ALA A 193 3.95 7.95 2.99
C ALA A 193 4.05 6.57 3.69
N GLY A 194 5.12 5.82 3.44
CA GLY A 194 5.40 4.56 4.12
C GLY A 194 5.66 4.74 5.61
N ALA A 195 6.47 5.74 5.98
CA ALA A 195 6.77 6.05 7.38
C ALA A 195 5.50 6.48 8.16
N MET A 196 4.61 7.25 7.53
CA MET A 196 3.30 7.59 8.14
C MET A 196 2.45 6.36 8.45
N PHE A 197 2.51 5.34 7.62
CA PHE A 197 1.80 4.08 7.86
C PHE A 197 2.32 3.32 9.08
N LEU A 198 3.55 3.59 9.49
CA LEU A 198 4.20 3.04 10.68
C LEU A 198 4.23 4.02 11.87
N SER A 199 3.34 5.01 11.88
CA SER A 199 3.41 6.10 12.88
C SER A 199 3.30 5.61 14.33
N GLU A 200 2.60 4.52 14.62
CA GLU A 200 2.54 3.94 15.96
C GLU A 200 3.90 3.41 16.44
N TYR A 201 4.65 2.71 15.58
CA TYR A 201 6.01 2.25 15.88
C TYR A 201 6.98 3.42 16.03
N LEU A 202 6.86 4.44 15.17
CA LEU A 202 7.69 5.65 15.27
C LEU A 202 7.41 6.41 16.57
N MET A 203 6.15 6.55 16.95
CA MET A 203 5.77 7.21 18.20
C MET A 203 6.24 6.41 19.41
N ASP A 204 6.16 5.10 19.39
CA ASP A 204 6.63 4.25 20.48
C ASP A 204 8.17 4.32 20.62
N ALA A 205 8.89 4.31 19.51
CA ALA A 205 10.33 4.49 19.50
C ALA A 205 10.76 5.85 20.08
N ILE A 206 10.08 6.94 19.68
CA ILE A 206 10.39 8.29 20.16
C ILE A 206 10.01 8.48 21.63
N SER A 207 8.85 7.97 22.05
CA SER A 207 8.30 8.23 23.38
C SER A 207 8.83 7.29 24.45
N ASN A 208 9.08 6.03 24.11
CA ASN A 208 9.39 4.96 25.03
C ASN A 208 10.75 4.29 24.77
N GLY A 209 11.43 4.64 23.66
CA GLY A 209 12.70 4.02 23.27
C GLY A 209 12.56 2.54 22.86
N ARG A 210 11.35 2.10 22.47
CA ARG A 210 11.09 0.71 22.05
C ARG A 210 11.19 0.58 20.55
N GLU A 211 11.95 -0.37 20.09
CA GLU A 211 11.99 -0.75 18.67
C GLU A 211 10.81 -1.67 18.35
N GLY A 212 10.23 -1.49 17.15
CA GLY A 212 9.17 -2.37 16.68
C GLY A 212 9.69 -3.78 16.40
N GLU A 213 8.87 -4.77 16.67
CA GLU A 213 9.18 -6.19 16.48
C GLU A 213 8.19 -6.83 15.48
N ARG A 214 8.59 -7.96 14.92
CA ARG A 214 7.70 -8.80 14.11
C ARG A 214 6.83 -9.66 15.02
N ILE A 215 5.55 -9.48 14.92
CA ILE A 215 4.57 -10.17 15.77
C ILE A 215 3.66 -11.15 14.99
N GLY A 216 3.97 -11.38 13.70
CA GLY A 216 3.19 -12.27 12.84
C GLY A 216 1.72 -11.83 12.73
N ASN A 217 0.80 -12.73 13.04
CA ASN A 217 -0.63 -12.47 13.00
C ASN A 217 -1.19 -11.97 14.35
N ARG A 218 -0.35 -11.78 15.35
CA ARG A 218 -0.73 -11.30 16.68
C ARG A 218 -1.05 -9.81 16.69
N HIS A 219 -1.80 -9.39 17.69
CA HIS A 219 -2.14 -7.98 17.91
C HIS A 219 -1.96 -7.62 19.39
N PRO A 220 -1.42 -6.45 19.73
CA PRO A 220 -1.14 -6.09 21.14
C PRO A 220 -2.40 -5.91 22.03
N HIS A 221 -3.56 -5.64 21.42
CA HIS A 221 -4.79 -5.34 22.16
C HIS A 221 -5.98 -6.24 21.77
N ARG A 222 -5.82 -7.13 20.79
CA ARG A 222 -6.86 -8.08 20.36
C ARG A 222 -6.32 -9.48 20.58
N ILE A 223 -6.75 -10.12 21.64
CA ILE A 223 -6.14 -11.37 22.12
C ILE A 223 -7.20 -12.36 22.59
N PRO A 224 -7.23 -13.57 21.98
CA PRO A 224 -6.38 -14.03 20.89
C PRO A 224 -6.70 -13.39 19.55
N GLN A 225 -5.68 -13.19 18.73
CA GLN A 225 -5.80 -12.91 17.30
C GLN A 225 -4.77 -13.72 16.56
N GLY A 226 -5.18 -14.46 15.54
CA GLY A 226 -4.25 -15.30 14.80
C GLY A 226 -4.88 -15.98 13.60
N CYS A 227 -4.04 -16.74 12.91
CA CYS A 227 -4.42 -17.70 11.88
C CYS A 227 -4.14 -19.09 12.44
N TYR A 228 -5.15 -19.91 12.55
CA TYR A 228 -5.08 -21.20 13.22
C TYR A 228 -5.48 -22.32 12.26
N PRO A 229 -4.89 -23.51 12.35
CA PRO A 229 -5.28 -24.64 11.52
C PRO A 229 -6.70 -25.11 11.90
N ALA A 230 -7.47 -25.46 10.89
CA ALA A 230 -8.76 -26.15 11.01
C ALA A 230 -8.61 -27.62 10.62
N SER A 231 -9.68 -28.40 10.71
CA SER A 231 -9.70 -29.81 10.30
C SER A 231 -9.44 -29.96 8.80
N GLY A 232 -8.56 -30.88 8.41
CA GLY A 232 -8.17 -31.17 7.05
C GLY A 232 -6.77 -30.71 6.68
N GLU A 233 -6.33 -31.04 5.45
CA GLU A 233 -5.01 -30.63 4.94
C GLU A 233 -5.09 -29.17 4.43
N ASP A 234 -4.16 -28.33 4.87
CA ASP A 234 -4.04 -26.92 4.49
C ASP A 234 -5.36 -26.12 4.65
N GLN A 235 -6.06 -26.38 5.76
CA GLN A 235 -7.27 -25.64 6.12
C GLN A 235 -6.98 -24.71 7.29
N TRP A 236 -7.40 -23.45 7.13
CA TRP A 236 -7.07 -22.38 8.09
C TRP A 236 -8.29 -21.54 8.40
N ILE A 237 -8.31 -20.99 9.61
CA ILE A 237 -9.28 -20.01 10.08
C ILE A 237 -8.55 -18.85 10.76
N THR A 238 -9.01 -17.65 10.54
CA THR A 238 -8.57 -16.47 11.31
C THR A 238 -9.63 -16.12 12.34
N LEU A 239 -9.22 -15.68 13.51
CA LEU A 239 -10.11 -15.11 14.51
C LEU A 239 -9.45 -13.94 15.24
N SER A 240 -10.26 -13.05 15.81
CA SER A 240 -9.78 -11.86 16.51
C SER A 240 -10.74 -11.50 17.65
N VAL A 241 -10.25 -11.53 18.88
CA VAL A 241 -11.00 -11.20 20.09
C VAL A 241 -10.60 -9.80 20.57
N GLY A 242 -11.51 -8.86 20.50
CA GLY A 242 -11.26 -7.44 20.80
C GLY A 242 -11.86 -6.94 22.10
N SER A 243 -12.60 -7.79 22.83
CA SER A 243 -13.23 -7.43 24.12
C SER A 243 -13.30 -8.62 25.06
N ASP A 244 -13.45 -8.34 26.37
CA ASP A 244 -13.64 -9.40 27.37
C ASP A 244 -14.95 -10.14 27.15
N GLN A 245 -15.98 -9.50 26.60
CA GLN A 245 -17.24 -10.18 26.27
C GLN A 245 -17.05 -11.21 25.14
N GLU A 246 -16.27 -10.86 24.11
CA GLU A 246 -15.91 -11.81 23.04
C GLU A 246 -15.04 -12.94 23.58
N TRP A 247 -14.13 -12.65 24.53
CA TRP A 247 -13.33 -13.68 25.21
C TRP A 247 -14.20 -14.66 25.98
N LEU A 248 -15.16 -14.19 26.80
CA LEU A 248 -16.12 -15.03 27.50
C LEU A 248 -16.90 -15.92 26.53
N SER A 249 -17.39 -15.32 25.42
CA SER A 249 -18.12 -16.05 24.37
C SER A 249 -17.25 -17.13 23.71
N LEU A 250 -15.98 -16.87 23.51
CA LEU A 250 -15.04 -17.85 22.97
C LEU A 250 -14.81 -19.00 23.94
N CYS A 251 -14.59 -18.73 25.22
CA CYS A 251 -14.43 -19.75 26.25
C CYS A 251 -15.67 -20.66 26.34
N GLU A 252 -16.88 -20.09 26.26
CA GLU A 252 -18.12 -20.85 26.21
C GLU A 252 -18.20 -21.76 24.97
N LEU A 253 -17.83 -21.24 23.77
CA LEU A 253 -17.81 -22.02 22.53
C LEU A 253 -16.80 -23.18 22.59
N MET A 254 -15.65 -22.96 23.22
CA MET A 254 -14.64 -24.00 23.43
C MET A 254 -15.08 -25.07 24.44
N GLY A 255 -16.18 -24.84 25.18
CA GLY A 255 -16.60 -25.70 26.27
C GLY A 255 -15.68 -25.62 27.50
N GLN A 256 -14.90 -24.54 27.62
CA GLN A 256 -13.92 -24.30 28.69
C GLN A 256 -14.17 -22.94 29.38
N PRO A 257 -15.35 -22.69 29.95
CA PRO A 257 -15.69 -21.39 30.53
C PRO A 257 -14.77 -21.01 31.73
N GLU A 258 -14.06 -21.95 32.31
CA GLU A 258 -13.07 -21.74 33.37
C GLU A 258 -11.86 -20.94 32.89
N LEU A 259 -11.50 -21.00 31.62
CA LEU A 259 -10.40 -20.20 31.06
C LEU A 259 -10.61 -18.69 31.23
N ALA A 260 -11.86 -18.25 31.25
CA ALA A 260 -12.19 -16.86 31.48
C ALA A 260 -11.88 -16.37 32.91
N ARG A 261 -11.63 -17.30 33.84
CA ARG A 261 -11.24 -17.01 35.22
C ARG A 261 -9.84 -17.50 35.57
N ASP A 262 -9.14 -18.08 34.60
CA ASP A 262 -7.75 -18.46 34.76
C ASP A 262 -6.89 -17.17 34.81
N THR A 263 -6.09 -17.03 35.86
CA THR A 263 -5.25 -15.84 36.06
C THR A 263 -4.28 -15.55 34.94
N ARG A 264 -3.98 -16.55 34.09
CA ARG A 264 -3.18 -16.39 32.86
C ARG A 264 -3.96 -15.70 31.75
N PHE A 265 -5.32 -15.74 31.76
CA PHE A 265 -6.16 -15.32 30.65
C PHE A 265 -7.34 -14.41 31.05
N GLU A 266 -7.46 -14.05 32.32
CA GLU A 266 -8.61 -13.31 32.83
C GLU A 266 -8.79 -11.90 32.26
N ASP A 267 -7.71 -11.26 31.88
CA ASP A 267 -7.74 -9.94 31.23
C ASP A 267 -6.81 -9.87 30.01
N VAL A 268 -6.88 -8.77 29.24
CA VAL A 268 -6.11 -8.60 28.03
C VAL A 268 -4.59 -8.59 28.28
N ILE A 269 -4.13 -8.07 29.42
CA ILE A 269 -2.70 -7.99 29.77
C ILE A 269 -2.19 -9.40 30.09
N SER A 270 -2.94 -10.14 30.90
CA SER A 270 -2.63 -11.52 31.25
C SER A 270 -2.62 -12.42 29.99
N ARG A 271 -3.60 -12.27 29.10
CA ARG A 271 -3.60 -12.96 27.80
C ARG A 271 -2.39 -12.60 26.94
N TYR A 272 -1.96 -11.32 26.93
CA TYR A 272 -0.76 -10.91 26.19
C TYR A 272 0.52 -11.56 26.73
N GLN A 273 0.67 -11.60 28.04
CA GLN A 273 1.84 -12.20 28.68
C GLN A 273 1.93 -13.71 28.50
N ASN A 274 0.78 -14.37 28.32
CA ASN A 274 0.69 -15.83 28.15
C ASN A 274 0.20 -16.21 26.74
N TYR A 275 0.55 -15.39 25.73
CA TYR A 275 0.05 -15.56 24.36
C TYR A 275 0.38 -16.92 23.76
N ASP A 276 1.59 -17.43 23.97
CA ASP A 276 2.03 -18.72 23.42
C ASP A 276 1.21 -19.88 23.98
N GLU A 277 0.93 -19.86 25.28
CA GLU A 277 0.08 -20.88 25.91
C GLU A 277 -1.36 -20.79 25.39
N LEU A 278 -1.86 -19.57 25.22
CA LEU A 278 -3.20 -19.35 24.66
C LEU A 278 -3.31 -19.83 23.21
N ASP A 279 -2.29 -19.55 22.38
CA ASP A 279 -2.24 -20.01 20.99
C ASP A 279 -2.31 -21.55 20.89
N VAL A 280 -1.68 -22.26 21.82
CA VAL A 280 -1.77 -23.74 21.87
C VAL A 280 -3.21 -24.18 22.14
N VAL A 281 -3.87 -23.60 23.15
CA VAL A 281 -5.26 -23.93 23.50
C VAL A 281 -6.20 -23.67 22.32
N ILE A 282 -6.08 -22.52 21.67
CA ILE A 282 -6.92 -22.17 20.51
C ILE A 282 -6.65 -23.13 19.35
N ARG A 283 -5.41 -23.42 19.05
CA ARG A 283 -5.01 -24.33 17.95
C ARG A 283 -5.58 -25.73 18.16
N GLU A 284 -5.45 -26.29 19.34
CA GLU A 284 -5.98 -27.62 19.66
C GLU A 284 -7.49 -27.69 19.45
N TRP A 285 -8.21 -26.62 19.80
CA TRP A 285 -9.66 -26.55 19.62
C TRP A 285 -10.04 -26.36 18.15
N THR A 286 -9.43 -25.41 17.42
CA THR A 286 -9.79 -25.11 16.03
C THR A 286 -9.58 -26.28 15.08
N GLN A 287 -8.55 -27.11 15.29
CA GLN A 287 -8.26 -28.30 14.48
C GLN A 287 -9.37 -29.37 14.51
N THR A 288 -10.29 -29.30 15.47
CA THR A 288 -11.38 -30.25 15.58
C THR A 288 -12.60 -29.93 14.73
N PHE A 289 -12.62 -28.76 14.08
CA PHE A 289 -13.76 -28.26 13.31
C PHE A 289 -13.43 -28.04 11.84
N ASP A 290 -14.44 -28.19 10.96
CA ASP A 290 -14.40 -27.62 9.61
C ASP A 290 -14.32 -26.09 9.70
N LYS A 291 -13.52 -25.48 8.84
CA LYS A 291 -13.27 -24.04 8.87
C LYS A 291 -14.53 -23.19 8.69
N TYR A 292 -15.46 -23.60 7.82
CA TYR A 292 -16.70 -22.86 7.59
C TYR A 292 -17.70 -23.03 8.72
N GLU A 293 -17.78 -24.25 9.28
CA GLU A 293 -18.59 -24.51 10.47
C GLU A 293 -18.12 -23.63 11.62
N LEU A 294 -16.81 -23.64 11.89
CA LEU A 294 -16.21 -22.84 12.96
C LEU A 294 -16.37 -21.34 12.73
N MET A 295 -16.19 -20.88 11.49
CA MET A 295 -16.42 -19.49 11.11
C MET A 295 -17.84 -19.04 11.47
N HIS A 296 -18.85 -19.82 11.09
CA HIS A 296 -20.24 -19.50 11.39
C HIS A 296 -20.56 -19.54 12.89
N MET A 297 -19.98 -20.48 13.63
CA MET A 297 -20.13 -20.56 15.09
C MET A 297 -19.57 -19.32 15.78
N LEU A 298 -18.36 -18.88 15.40
CA LEU A 298 -17.71 -17.69 15.94
C LEU A 298 -18.49 -16.41 15.59
N GLN A 299 -18.85 -16.24 14.34
CA GLN A 299 -19.62 -15.08 13.87
C GLN A 299 -21.00 -14.99 14.53
N ALA A 300 -21.68 -16.11 14.77
CA ALA A 300 -22.95 -16.14 15.48
C ALA A 300 -22.86 -15.66 16.94
N LYS A 301 -21.66 -15.72 17.53
CA LYS A 301 -21.35 -15.18 18.86
C LYS A 301 -20.73 -13.78 18.83
N GLY A 302 -20.68 -13.15 17.66
CA GLY A 302 -20.13 -11.81 17.48
C GLY A 302 -18.60 -11.74 17.46
N ILE A 303 -17.92 -12.88 17.33
CA ILE A 303 -16.46 -12.95 17.25
C ILE A 303 -16.04 -12.84 15.77
N PRO A 304 -15.23 -11.85 15.38
CA PRO A 304 -14.70 -11.75 14.03
C PRO A 304 -13.89 -13.00 13.65
N ALA A 305 -14.28 -13.66 12.57
CA ALA A 305 -13.62 -14.85 12.05
C ALA A 305 -13.82 -14.99 10.53
N GLY A 306 -12.85 -15.60 9.83
CA GLY A 306 -12.90 -15.79 8.38
C GLY A 306 -11.94 -16.84 7.87
#